data_0b3f217fcda5f98270840abf9a613912
#
_entry.id   0b3f217fcda5f98270840abf9a613912
#
_cell.length_a   1.000
_cell.length_b   1.000
_cell.length_c   1.000
_cell.angle_alpha   90.00
_cell.angle_beta   90.00
_cell.angle_gamma   90.00
#
_symmetry.space_group_name_H-M   'P 1'
#
loop_
_entity.id
_entity.type
_entity.pdbx_description
1 polymer ?
#
loop_
_entity_poly.entity_id
_entity_poly.type
_entity_poly.pdbx_seq_one_letter_code
_entity_poly.pdbx_strand_id
1 'polypeptide(L)'
;LCIASSKDLVHWTKHGLVLKNEYENRWSKSGAIVGKRKGNKIIAQKINGLYWMYFGDTDLFMATSADLVTWKPVEENGKLKSVLRPRPHYFDSRLVESGPFALLTEKGILLPYNGMNLAQGGDNSFAKGTYSAGQALFDFNEPAKLIARLEKNFLRPDQPYEINGQVNQVCFIE
;
A
#
# COMPACT_ATOMS: atom_id res chain seq x y z
N LEU A 1 -3.02 11.09 5.65
CA LEU A 1 -1.61 10.74 5.47
C LEU A 1 -0.74 11.99 5.60
N CYS A 2 0.29 11.93 6.47
CA CYS A 2 1.26 13.02 6.68
C CYS A 2 2.66 12.53 6.33
N ILE A 3 3.57 13.47 6.04
CA ILE A 3 4.97 13.18 5.76
C ILE A 3 5.90 13.92 6.72
N ALA A 4 6.95 13.25 7.12
CA ALA A 4 8.06 13.82 7.86
C ALA A 4 9.38 13.25 7.33
N SER A 5 10.47 13.98 7.49
CA SER A 5 11.81 13.53 7.12
C SER A 5 12.81 13.72 8.25
N SER A 6 13.81 12.86 8.29
CA SER A 6 14.92 12.93 9.22
C SER A 6 16.23 12.51 8.56
N LYS A 7 17.36 13.06 9.02
CA LYS A 7 18.69 12.64 8.59
C LYS A 7 19.34 11.65 9.56
N ASP A 8 18.84 11.57 10.79
CA ASP A 8 19.44 10.82 11.91
C ASP A 8 18.43 9.94 12.67
N LEU A 9 17.14 9.94 12.27
CA LEU A 9 16.02 9.26 12.90
C LEU A 9 15.67 9.76 14.32
N VAL A 10 16.31 10.84 14.77
CA VAL A 10 16.09 11.50 16.06
C VAL A 10 15.39 12.85 15.86
N HIS A 11 15.93 13.67 14.97
CA HIS A 11 15.37 14.99 14.65
C HIS A 11 14.52 14.92 13.39
N TRP A 12 13.25 15.34 13.50
CA TRP A 12 12.26 15.20 12.43
C TRP A 12 11.73 16.55 11.96
N THR A 13 11.72 16.75 10.66
CA THR A 13 11.00 17.86 10.01
C THR A 13 9.65 17.36 9.56
N LYS A 14 8.56 17.92 10.09
CA LYS A 14 7.18 17.62 9.70
C LYS A 14 6.80 18.50 8.51
N HIS A 15 6.39 17.88 7.41
CA HIS A 15 5.97 18.57 6.18
C HIS A 15 4.45 18.72 6.07
N GLY A 16 3.69 18.09 6.96
CA GLY A 16 2.23 18.15 6.99
C GLY A 16 1.55 17.11 6.10
N LEU A 17 0.36 17.46 5.61
CA LEU A 17 -0.46 16.58 4.79
C LEU A 17 0.19 16.31 3.42
N VAL A 18 0.21 15.04 3.04
CA VAL A 18 0.72 14.58 1.74
C VAL A 18 -0.16 15.05 0.60
N LEU A 19 -1.47 14.82 0.74
CA LEU A 19 -2.48 15.27 -0.22
C LEU A 19 -3.06 16.60 0.24
N LYS A 20 -3.50 17.41 -0.70
CA LYS A 20 -4.06 18.73 -0.45
C LYS A 20 -5.42 18.88 -1.13
N ASN A 21 -6.11 19.98 -0.84
CA ASN A 21 -7.40 20.36 -1.42
C ASN A 21 -8.48 19.29 -1.15
N GLU A 22 -9.20 18.88 -2.17
CA GLU A 22 -10.29 17.92 -2.08
C GLU A 22 -9.91 16.53 -1.54
N TYR A 23 -8.61 16.18 -1.58
CA TYR A 23 -8.10 14.88 -1.10
C TYR A 23 -7.39 14.95 0.25
N GLU A 24 -7.34 16.11 0.92
CA GLU A 24 -6.60 16.27 2.19
C GLU A 24 -7.11 15.35 3.30
N ASN A 25 -8.43 15.10 3.32
CA ASN A 25 -9.09 14.24 4.30
C ASN A 25 -9.20 12.77 3.83
N ARG A 26 -8.57 12.41 2.71
CA ARG A 26 -8.59 11.02 2.25
C ARG A 26 -7.88 10.12 3.24
N TRP A 27 -8.61 9.13 3.74
CA TRP A 27 -8.06 8.17 4.69
C TRP A 27 -7.02 7.27 4.03
N SER A 28 -5.88 7.13 4.69
CA SER A 28 -4.81 6.19 4.35
C SER A 28 -3.95 5.99 5.58
N LYS A 29 -3.69 4.74 5.97
CA LYS A 29 -2.81 4.44 7.11
C LYS A 29 -1.37 4.71 6.77
N SER A 30 -0.93 4.31 5.58
CA SER A 30 0.45 4.43 5.12
C SER A 30 0.54 4.84 3.65
N GLY A 31 1.75 5.08 3.17
CA GLY A 31 2.05 5.32 1.77
C GLY A 31 3.27 4.51 1.33
N ALA A 32 3.09 3.58 0.40
CA ALA A 32 4.14 2.73 -0.13
C ALA A 32 4.88 3.44 -1.27
N ILE A 33 5.98 4.12 -0.95
CA ILE A 33 6.83 4.78 -1.95
C ILE A 33 7.63 3.72 -2.72
N VAL A 34 7.72 3.90 -4.05
CA VAL A 34 8.52 2.99 -4.90
C VAL A 34 10.00 3.22 -4.66
N GLY A 35 10.68 2.18 -4.21
CA GLY A 35 12.09 2.20 -3.92
C GLY A 35 12.84 0.97 -4.42
N LYS A 36 14.14 1.09 -4.53
CA LYS A 36 15.04 -0.01 -4.91
C LYS A 36 16.00 -0.30 -3.76
N ARG A 37 16.24 -1.56 -3.49
CA ARG A 37 17.25 -1.98 -2.52
C ARG A 37 18.65 -1.66 -3.03
N LYS A 38 19.44 -0.97 -2.21
CA LYS A 38 20.87 -0.71 -2.44
C LYS A 38 21.64 -1.04 -1.16
N GLY A 39 22.27 -2.21 -1.12
CA GLY A 39 22.87 -2.74 0.11
C GLY A 39 21.81 -2.94 1.20
N ASN A 40 21.99 -2.30 2.34
CA ASN A 40 21.06 -2.34 3.50
C ASN A 40 20.02 -1.21 3.50
N LYS A 41 19.92 -0.45 2.41
CA LYS A 41 19.00 0.68 2.30
C LYS A 41 17.98 0.44 1.20
N ILE A 42 16.77 0.99 1.39
CA ILE A 42 15.80 1.19 0.32
C ILE A 42 15.86 2.65 -0.07
N ILE A 43 16.05 2.91 -1.35
CA ILE A 43 16.21 4.26 -1.88
C ILE A 43 15.08 4.51 -2.87
N ALA A 44 14.29 5.55 -2.63
CA ALA A 44 13.22 5.97 -3.53
C ALA A 44 13.75 6.16 -4.96
N GLN A 45 13.03 5.63 -5.94
CA GLN A 45 13.42 5.66 -7.35
C GLN A 45 12.43 6.47 -8.17
N LYS A 46 12.96 7.24 -9.12
CA LYS A 46 12.13 7.91 -10.12
C LYS A 46 11.84 6.96 -11.29
N ILE A 47 10.58 6.94 -11.70
CA ILE A 47 10.12 6.30 -12.93
C ILE A 47 9.49 7.41 -13.78
N ASN A 48 9.93 7.55 -15.01
CA ASN A 48 9.50 8.64 -15.90
C ASN A 48 9.69 10.04 -15.29
N GLY A 49 10.80 10.24 -14.54
CA GLY A 49 11.15 11.52 -13.93
C GLY A 49 10.48 11.84 -12.60
N LEU A 50 9.54 11.03 -12.12
CA LEU A 50 8.78 11.25 -10.89
C LEU A 50 8.95 10.09 -9.90
N TYR A 51 8.85 10.38 -8.60
CA TYR A 51 8.63 9.39 -7.56
C TYR A 51 7.15 9.00 -7.54
N TRP A 52 6.88 7.75 -7.16
CA TRP A 52 5.54 7.17 -7.12
C TRP A 52 5.25 6.59 -5.74
N MET A 53 4.01 6.71 -5.31
CA MET A 53 3.53 6.19 -4.02
C MET A 53 2.14 5.59 -4.20
N TYR A 54 1.95 4.37 -3.70
CA TYR A 54 0.64 3.76 -3.52
C TYR A 54 0.10 4.14 -2.15
N PHE A 55 -1.14 4.54 -2.06
CA PHE A 55 -1.81 4.94 -0.82
C PHE A 55 -3.29 4.63 -0.85
N GLY A 56 -3.94 4.60 0.29
CA GLY A 56 -5.39 4.42 0.41
C GLY A 56 -5.76 3.41 1.47
N ASP A 57 -7.05 3.34 1.71
CA ASP A 57 -7.77 2.39 2.55
C ASP A 57 -9.04 2.01 1.80
N THR A 58 -9.37 0.74 1.71
CA THR A 58 -10.40 0.12 0.87
C THR A 58 -9.91 -0.11 -0.56
N ASP A 59 -9.68 0.93 -1.34
CA ASP A 59 -8.98 0.90 -2.64
C ASP A 59 -7.59 1.52 -2.48
N LEU A 60 -6.63 1.04 -3.26
CA LEU A 60 -5.36 1.74 -3.43
C LEU A 60 -5.38 2.64 -4.65
N PHE A 61 -4.84 3.82 -4.44
CA PHE A 61 -4.63 4.89 -5.40
C PHE A 61 -3.15 5.19 -5.55
N MET A 62 -2.81 6.15 -6.40
CA MET A 62 -1.42 6.58 -6.57
C MET A 62 -1.27 8.08 -6.48
N ALA A 63 -0.08 8.49 -6.06
CA ALA A 63 0.39 9.87 -6.16
C ALA A 63 1.81 9.92 -6.72
N THR A 64 2.16 11.04 -7.32
CA THR A 64 3.48 11.32 -7.87
C THR A 64 4.12 12.53 -7.22
N SER A 65 5.45 12.55 -7.15
CA SER A 65 6.21 13.65 -6.57
C SER A 65 7.52 13.90 -7.34
N ALA A 66 7.94 15.17 -7.41
CA ALA A 66 9.25 15.52 -7.93
C ALA A 66 10.34 15.53 -6.84
N ASP A 67 9.95 15.69 -5.55
CA ASP A 67 10.81 16.04 -4.41
C ASP A 67 10.60 15.15 -3.16
N LEU A 68 9.69 14.17 -3.19
CA LEU A 68 9.27 13.29 -2.08
C LEU A 68 8.49 14.01 -0.96
N VAL A 69 8.24 15.29 -1.08
CA VAL A 69 7.51 16.10 -0.09
C VAL A 69 6.15 16.52 -0.61
N THR A 70 6.11 17.07 -1.82
CA THR A 70 4.88 17.52 -2.47
C THR A 70 4.35 16.44 -3.39
N TRP A 71 3.17 15.92 -3.10
CA TRP A 71 2.56 14.82 -3.83
C TRP A 71 1.31 15.27 -4.58
N LYS A 72 1.19 14.80 -5.82
CA LYS A 72 0.01 15.03 -6.66
C LYS A 72 -0.69 13.70 -6.91
N PRO A 73 -1.99 13.57 -6.57
CA PRO A 73 -2.74 12.36 -6.84
C PRO A 73 -2.82 12.08 -8.34
N VAL A 74 -2.84 10.81 -8.71
CA VAL A 74 -3.12 10.38 -10.09
C VAL A 74 -4.63 10.25 -10.25
N GLU A 75 -5.17 10.97 -11.21
CA GLU A 75 -6.59 11.03 -11.51
C GLU A 75 -6.94 10.40 -12.85
N GLU A 76 -8.16 9.92 -12.93
CA GLU A 76 -8.80 9.47 -14.14
C GLU A 76 -10.24 10.01 -14.16
N ASN A 77 -10.60 10.76 -15.19
CA ASN A 77 -11.91 11.44 -15.30
C ASN A 77 -12.27 12.31 -14.06
N GLY A 78 -11.29 13.06 -13.53
CA GLY A 78 -11.49 13.97 -12.39
C GLY A 78 -11.69 13.27 -11.05
N LYS A 79 -11.30 11.99 -10.91
CA LYS A 79 -11.36 11.22 -9.66
C LYS A 79 -10.06 10.47 -9.45
N LEU A 80 -9.77 10.13 -8.20
CA LEU A 80 -8.62 9.28 -7.87
C LEU A 80 -8.67 8.00 -8.69
N LYS A 81 -7.58 7.70 -9.41
CA LYS A 81 -7.45 6.45 -10.16
C LYS A 81 -7.22 5.28 -9.19
N SER A 82 -8.19 4.37 -9.08
CA SER A 82 -8.04 3.15 -8.31
C SER A 82 -7.15 2.16 -9.10
N VAL A 83 -6.07 1.68 -8.47
CA VAL A 83 -5.09 0.77 -9.09
C VAL A 83 -5.11 -0.62 -8.47
N LEU A 84 -5.65 -0.77 -7.26
CA LEU A 84 -5.88 -2.07 -6.62
C LEU A 84 -7.17 -2.01 -5.81
N ARG A 85 -8.06 -3.00 -6.01
CA ARG A 85 -9.37 -3.08 -5.37
C ARG A 85 -9.53 -4.37 -4.59
N PRO A 86 -10.44 -4.42 -3.60
CA PRO A 86 -10.90 -5.65 -3.00
C PRO A 86 -11.39 -6.66 -4.06
N ARG A 87 -11.26 -7.94 -3.78
CA ARG A 87 -11.73 -9.02 -4.67
C ARG A 87 -12.77 -9.88 -3.95
N PRO A 88 -14.01 -9.99 -4.46
CA PRO A 88 -14.98 -10.94 -3.93
C PRO A 88 -14.42 -12.37 -3.87
N HIS A 89 -14.71 -13.09 -2.80
CA HIS A 89 -14.29 -14.46 -2.54
C HIS A 89 -12.81 -14.72 -2.28
N TYR A 90 -12.02 -13.65 -2.13
CA TYR A 90 -10.61 -13.72 -1.75
C TYR A 90 -10.38 -13.17 -0.34
N PHE A 91 -9.21 -13.44 0.23
CA PHE A 91 -8.77 -12.97 1.56
C PHE A 91 -8.80 -11.43 1.72
N ASP A 92 -8.76 -10.71 0.63
CA ASP A 92 -8.74 -9.26 0.53
C ASP A 92 -10.07 -8.67 0.02
N SER A 93 -11.18 -9.31 0.39
CA SER A 93 -12.51 -9.02 -0.14
C SER A 93 -13.17 -7.76 0.43
N ARG A 94 -12.74 -7.28 1.60
CA ARG A 94 -13.30 -6.07 2.22
C ARG A 94 -12.54 -4.81 1.85
N LEU A 95 -11.23 -4.86 1.96
CA LEU A 95 -10.35 -3.74 1.67
C LEU A 95 -8.94 -4.21 1.33
N VAL A 96 -8.20 -3.31 0.72
CA VAL A 96 -6.76 -3.38 0.52
C VAL A 96 -6.13 -2.09 1.05
N GLU A 97 -5.01 -2.24 1.76
CA GLU A 97 -4.23 -1.14 2.32
C GLU A 97 -2.77 -1.28 1.91
N SER A 98 -2.08 -0.17 1.66
CA SER A 98 -0.64 -0.22 1.44
C SER A 98 0.07 -0.77 2.68
N GLY A 99 1.05 -1.61 2.45
CA GLY A 99 1.97 -2.10 3.47
C GLY A 99 3.26 -1.27 3.47
N PRO A 100 4.44 -1.91 3.52
CA PRO A 100 5.72 -1.25 3.44
C PRO A 100 5.93 -0.62 2.04
N PHE A 101 7.10 -0.02 1.81
CA PHE A 101 7.43 0.54 0.51
C PHE A 101 7.33 -0.50 -0.63
N ALA A 102 6.94 -0.04 -1.82
CA ALA A 102 6.90 -0.86 -3.01
C ALA A 102 8.32 -1.07 -3.58
N LEU A 103 8.66 -2.31 -3.91
CA LEU A 103 10.02 -2.67 -4.37
C LEU A 103 10.11 -2.69 -5.89
N LEU A 104 11.01 -1.87 -6.43
CA LEU A 104 11.37 -1.93 -7.83
C LEU A 104 12.27 -3.15 -8.07
N THR A 105 11.80 -4.07 -8.89
CA THR A 105 12.47 -5.31 -9.28
C THR A 105 12.70 -5.36 -10.79
N GLU A 106 13.43 -6.36 -11.28
CA GLU A 106 13.59 -6.60 -12.73
C GLU A 106 12.29 -7.00 -13.43
N LYS A 107 11.30 -7.49 -12.68
CA LYS A 107 9.99 -7.93 -13.20
C LYS A 107 8.91 -6.87 -13.12
N GLY A 108 9.19 -5.74 -12.47
CA GLY A 108 8.21 -4.68 -12.22
C GLY A 108 8.25 -4.17 -10.78
N ILE A 109 7.21 -3.48 -10.37
CA ILE A 109 7.05 -2.92 -9.03
C ILE A 109 6.27 -3.91 -8.18
N LEU A 110 6.93 -4.56 -7.23
CA LEU A 110 6.30 -5.45 -6.26
C LEU A 110 5.76 -4.64 -5.11
N LEU A 111 4.45 -4.64 -4.94
CA LEU A 111 3.73 -4.02 -3.84
C LEU A 111 3.25 -5.10 -2.85
N PRO A 112 3.87 -5.23 -1.67
CA PRO A 112 3.26 -5.93 -0.55
C PRO A 112 2.11 -5.07 -0.01
N TYR A 113 0.97 -5.69 0.31
CA TYR A 113 -0.20 -4.97 0.80
C TYR A 113 -0.94 -5.78 1.86
N ASN A 114 -1.75 -5.11 2.67
CA ASN A 114 -2.63 -5.73 3.64
C ASN A 114 -4.04 -5.88 3.05
N GLY A 115 -4.62 -7.05 3.20
CA GLY A 115 -5.98 -7.34 2.80
C GLY A 115 -6.83 -7.77 3.98
N MET A 116 -8.10 -7.35 4.02
CA MET A 116 -9.06 -7.76 5.05
C MET A 116 -10.19 -8.58 4.45
N ASN A 117 -10.57 -9.66 5.15
CA ASN A 117 -11.61 -10.58 4.72
C ASN A 117 -13.02 -10.13 5.15
N LEU A 118 -14.01 -10.26 4.26
CA LEU A 118 -15.43 -10.12 4.57
C LEU A 118 -16.00 -11.38 5.21
N ALA A 119 -17.08 -11.23 5.99
CA ALA A 119 -17.85 -12.36 6.53
C ALA A 119 -18.67 -13.08 5.45
N GLN A 120 -19.26 -12.29 4.56
CA GLN A 120 -20.07 -12.81 3.44
C GLN A 120 -19.47 -12.30 2.14
N GLY A 121 -19.26 -13.21 1.20
CA GLY A 121 -18.60 -12.89 -0.06
C GLY A 121 -17.07 -12.77 0.02
N GLY A 122 -16.47 -13.13 1.16
CA GLY A 122 -15.02 -13.27 1.34
C GLY A 122 -14.53 -14.70 1.11
N ASP A 123 -13.28 -14.95 1.51
CA ASP A 123 -12.70 -16.29 1.56
C ASP A 123 -13.23 -17.03 2.79
N ASN A 124 -13.92 -18.16 2.57
CA ASN A 124 -14.56 -18.94 3.63
C ASN A 124 -13.55 -19.65 4.57
N SER A 125 -12.27 -19.70 4.20
CA SER A 125 -11.22 -20.27 5.06
C SER A 125 -10.75 -19.32 6.16
N PHE A 126 -11.21 -18.04 6.14
CA PHE A 126 -10.86 -17.00 7.10
C PHE A 126 -12.07 -16.49 7.86
N ALA A 127 -11.87 -16.15 9.12
CA ALA A 127 -12.87 -15.44 9.90
C ALA A 127 -13.12 -14.02 9.33
N LYS A 128 -14.29 -13.48 9.67
CA LYS A 128 -14.60 -12.07 9.36
C LYS A 128 -13.55 -11.15 9.97
N GLY A 129 -13.08 -10.22 9.17
CA GLY A 129 -12.14 -9.20 9.64
C GLY A 129 -10.69 -9.68 9.74
N THR A 130 -10.39 -10.92 9.32
CA THR A 130 -9.00 -11.40 9.26
C THR A 130 -8.19 -10.53 8.33
N TYR A 131 -7.09 -9.95 8.86
CA TYR A 131 -6.06 -9.30 8.09
C TYR A 131 -4.95 -10.26 7.72
N SER A 132 -4.57 -10.24 6.47
CA SER A 132 -3.48 -11.04 5.92
C SER A 132 -2.75 -10.29 4.82
N ALA A 133 -1.51 -10.70 4.54
CA ALA A 133 -0.67 -10.00 3.57
C ALA A 133 -0.80 -10.61 2.17
N GLY A 134 -0.92 -9.73 1.18
CA GLY A 134 -0.91 -10.03 -0.24
C GLY A 134 0.25 -9.38 -0.98
N GLN A 135 0.42 -9.77 -2.24
CA GLN A 135 1.40 -9.17 -3.14
C GLN A 135 0.75 -8.86 -4.49
N ALA A 136 1.06 -7.69 -5.02
CA ALA A 136 0.68 -7.27 -6.37
C ALA A 136 1.92 -6.81 -7.14
N LEU A 137 1.98 -7.14 -8.42
CA LEU A 137 3.04 -6.73 -9.34
C LEU A 137 2.48 -5.73 -10.33
N PHE A 138 3.10 -4.55 -10.38
CA PHE A 138 2.75 -3.49 -11.34
C PHE A 138 3.84 -3.33 -12.40
N ASP A 139 3.44 -2.76 -13.53
CA ASP A 139 4.35 -2.53 -14.66
C ASP A 139 5.44 -1.50 -14.30
N PHE A 140 6.65 -1.76 -14.79
CA PHE A 140 7.79 -0.88 -14.57
C PHE A 140 7.61 0.50 -15.19
N ASN A 141 7.09 0.57 -16.43
CA ASN A 141 6.96 1.82 -17.17
C ASN A 141 5.62 2.52 -16.92
N GLU A 142 4.60 1.74 -16.53
CA GLU A 142 3.25 2.20 -16.22
C GLU A 142 2.87 1.80 -14.79
N PRO A 143 3.35 2.51 -13.73
CA PRO A 143 3.17 2.09 -12.33
C PRO A 143 1.72 1.91 -11.87
N ALA A 144 0.76 2.45 -12.61
CA ALA A 144 -0.68 2.27 -12.36
C ALA A 144 -1.27 0.99 -12.98
N LYS A 145 -0.49 0.25 -13.79
CA LYS A 145 -0.95 -0.94 -14.49
C LYS A 145 -0.60 -2.21 -13.71
N LEU A 146 -1.63 -2.86 -13.17
CA LEU A 146 -1.50 -4.15 -12.51
C LEU A 146 -1.16 -5.24 -13.54
N ILE A 147 -0.08 -5.99 -13.31
CA ILE A 147 0.34 -7.13 -14.14
C ILE A 147 -0.14 -8.45 -13.53
N ALA A 148 0.08 -8.62 -12.23
CA ALA A 148 -0.25 -9.85 -11.52
C ALA A 148 -0.58 -9.55 -10.05
N ARG A 149 -1.33 -10.46 -9.42
CA ARG A 149 -1.69 -10.40 -8.00
C ARG A 149 -1.83 -11.81 -7.48
N LEU A 150 -1.27 -12.10 -6.31
CA LEU A 150 -1.42 -13.41 -5.69
C LEU A 150 -2.90 -13.73 -5.43
N GLU A 151 -3.31 -14.93 -5.75
CA GLU A 151 -4.66 -15.43 -5.42
C GLU A 151 -4.78 -15.75 -3.93
N LYS A 152 -3.72 -16.26 -3.33
CA LYS A 152 -3.66 -16.57 -1.90
C LYS A 152 -2.75 -15.57 -1.18
N ASN A 153 -3.08 -15.31 0.08
CA ASN A 153 -2.19 -14.57 0.97
C ASN A 153 -0.84 -15.31 1.13
N PHE A 154 0.23 -14.58 1.36
CA PHE A 154 1.54 -15.16 1.66
C PHE A 154 1.87 -15.17 3.16
N LEU A 155 1.20 -14.31 3.96
CA LEU A 155 1.22 -14.31 5.41
C LEU A 155 -0.21 -14.19 5.94
N ARG A 156 -0.50 -14.89 7.02
CA ARG A 156 -1.78 -14.86 7.73
C ARG A 156 -1.55 -15.02 9.22
N PRO A 157 -2.52 -14.64 10.06
CA PRO A 157 -2.45 -14.91 11.49
C PRO A 157 -2.41 -16.42 11.75
N ASP A 158 -1.36 -16.89 12.42
CA ASP A 158 -1.22 -18.30 12.81
C ASP A 158 -0.69 -18.46 14.24
N GLN A 159 -0.13 -17.41 14.81
CA GLN A 159 0.37 -17.44 16.18
C GLN A 159 -0.72 -17.03 17.19
N PRO A 160 -0.71 -17.56 18.42
CA PRO A 160 -1.71 -17.22 19.44
C PRO A 160 -1.91 -15.72 19.65
N TYR A 161 -0.83 -14.92 19.61
CA TYR A 161 -0.87 -13.48 19.79
C TYR A 161 -1.39 -12.70 18.54
N GLU A 162 -1.42 -13.33 17.38
CA GLU A 162 -2.03 -12.77 16.15
C GLU A 162 -3.52 -13.13 16.07
N ILE A 163 -3.89 -14.30 16.60
CA ILE A 163 -5.26 -14.79 16.62
C ILE A 163 -6.09 -14.13 17.71
N ASN A 164 -5.51 -13.94 18.91
CA ASN A 164 -6.15 -13.32 20.06
C ASN A 164 -5.30 -12.21 20.62
N GLY A 165 -5.77 -10.98 20.52
CA GLY A 165 -5.07 -9.77 21.00
C GLY A 165 -6.03 -8.63 21.25
N GLN A 166 -5.54 -7.42 21.28
CA GLN A 166 -6.37 -6.22 21.33
C GLN A 166 -7.24 -6.09 20.07
N VAL A 167 -6.68 -6.49 18.93
CA VAL A 167 -7.40 -6.75 17.68
C VAL A 167 -7.12 -8.19 17.29
N ASN A 168 -8.15 -8.98 17.07
CA ASN A 168 -8.03 -10.40 16.76
C ASN A 168 -7.81 -10.63 15.27
N GLN A 169 -7.16 -11.75 14.93
CA GLN A 169 -6.99 -12.24 13.55
C GLN A 169 -6.22 -11.24 12.66
N VAL A 170 -5.08 -10.75 13.14
CA VAL A 170 -4.30 -9.74 12.42
C VAL A 170 -2.86 -10.19 12.18
N CYS A 171 -2.49 -10.27 10.90
CA CYS A 171 -1.11 -10.22 10.43
C CYS A 171 -0.99 -9.02 9.50
N PHE A 172 -0.36 -7.94 9.99
CA PHE A 172 -0.23 -6.66 9.29
C PHE A 172 1.25 -6.40 8.97
N ILE A 173 1.55 -6.10 7.71
CA ILE A 173 2.92 -5.84 7.25
C ILE A 173 3.17 -4.34 7.05
N GLU A 174 4.30 -3.86 7.57
CA GLU A 174 4.82 -2.49 7.37
C GLU A 174 6.33 -2.47 7.18
#